data_de73bfc19bd271c5218c5fabf7ab5676
#
_entry.id   de73bfc19bd271c5218c5fabf7ab5676
#
_cell.length_a   1.000
_cell.length_b   1.000
_cell.length_c   1.000
_cell.angle_alpha   90.00
_cell.angle_beta   90.00
_cell.angle_gamma   90.00
#
_symmetry.space_group_name_H-M   'P 1'
#
loop_
_entity.id
_entity.type
_entity.pdbx_description
1 polymer ?
#
loop_
_entity_poly.entity_id
_entity_poly.type
_entity_poly.pdbx_seq_one_letter_code
_entity_poly.pdbx_strand_id
1 'polypeptide(L)'
;MASEEGEMSTISAHDLAREIHSNQDCVVLLDCRPVFSFSSCHISGAVNINLASVMRKRFMAGKIGLPDLISSPHCKTLLQNGGSGKVVVYDESTTDPNSLSSNTTAHLVIMALSKMGNTPLLLKGGICEFGVLHPSLCEVSVTPVQRAISAGPRATTPDCDLGARVVSEG
;
A
#
# COMPACT_ATOMS: atom_id res chain seq x y z
N MET A 1 11.19 -8.82 34.68
CA MET A 1 9.99 -8.88 33.90
C MET A 1 10.29 -8.45 32.51
N ALA A 2 10.24 -9.36 31.60
CA ALA A 2 10.35 -9.01 30.21
C ALA A 2 9.15 -8.15 29.85
N SER A 3 9.38 -6.92 29.41
CA SER A 3 8.37 -6.19 28.71
C SER A 3 8.03 -7.04 27.50
N GLU A 4 6.83 -7.52 27.43
CA GLU A 4 6.32 -8.08 26.22
C GLU A 4 6.16 -6.92 25.27
N GLU A 5 7.26 -6.55 24.64
CA GLU A 5 7.14 -5.82 23.41
C GLU A 5 6.51 -6.85 22.48
N GLY A 6 5.23 -6.68 22.26
CA GLY A 6 4.50 -7.58 21.39
C GLY A 6 5.23 -7.68 20.08
N GLU A 7 5.70 -8.87 19.78
CA GLU A 7 6.37 -9.13 18.52
C GLU A 7 5.43 -8.73 17.38
N MET A 8 5.91 -7.84 16.52
CA MET A 8 5.13 -7.35 15.40
C MET A 8 4.94 -8.48 14.39
N SER A 9 3.68 -8.88 14.22
CA SER A 9 3.35 -9.98 13.31
C SER A 9 3.43 -9.53 11.84
N THR A 10 3.76 -10.47 10.97
CA THR A 10 3.89 -10.23 9.53
C THR A 10 2.93 -11.10 8.74
N ILE A 11 2.68 -10.70 7.49
CA ILE A 11 1.93 -11.50 6.53
C ILE A 11 2.72 -11.53 5.21
N SER A 12 2.77 -12.68 4.56
CA SER A 12 3.43 -12.80 3.27
C SER A 12 2.57 -12.24 2.14
N ALA A 13 3.20 -11.93 1.00
CA ALA A 13 2.47 -11.46 -0.17
C ALA A 13 1.41 -12.48 -0.64
N HIS A 14 1.75 -13.76 -0.64
CA HIS A 14 0.82 -14.81 -1.04
C HIS A 14 -0.36 -14.96 -0.07
N ASP A 15 -0.10 -14.88 1.23
CA ASP A 15 -1.14 -14.97 2.24
C ASP A 15 -2.08 -13.78 2.15
N LEU A 16 -1.54 -12.58 1.94
CA LEU A 16 -2.35 -11.39 1.76
C LEU A 16 -3.22 -11.50 0.50
N ALA A 17 -2.66 -11.98 -0.60
CA ALA A 17 -3.43 -12.17 -1.83
C ALA A 17 -4.61 -13.14 -1.61
N ARG A 18 -4.39 -14.22 -0.86
CA ARG A 18 -5.47 -15.16 -0.50
C ARG A 18 -6.55 -14.48 0.33
N GLU A 19 -6.15 -13.68 1.31
CA GLU A 19 -7.12 -12.94 2.14
C GLU A 19 -7.95 -11.98 1.31
N ILE A 20 -7.32 -11.26 0.39
CA ILE A 20 -8.03 -10.33 -0.49
C ILE A 20 -9.07 -11.08 -1.34
N HIS A 21 -8.69 -12.24 -1.90
CA HIS A 21 -9.62 -13.03 -2.72
C HIS A 21 -10.78 -13.61 -1.91
N SER A 22 -10.52 -13.98 -0.66
CA SER A 22 -11.52 -14.66 0.17
C SER A 22 -12.44 -13.70 0.93
N ASN A 23 -11.91 -12.58 1.41
CA ASN A 23 -12.61 -11.70 2.34
C ASN A 23 -12.26 -10.23 2.11
N GLN A 24 -12.36 -9.77 0.87
CA GLN A 24 -11.94 -8.41 0.51
C GLN A 24 -12.55 -7.33 1.40
N ASP A 25 -13.83 -7.48 1.75
CA ASP A 25 -14.54 -6.48 2.55
C ASP A 25 -14.11 -6.45 4.02
N CYS A 26 -13.35 -7.46 4.45
CA CYS A 26 -12.89 -7.58 5.82
C CYS A 26 -11.39 -7.32 5.97
N VAL A 27 -10.71 -6.94 4.90
CA VAL A 27 -9.28 -6.61 4.94
C VAL A 27 -9.10 -5.11 4.82
N VAL A 28 -8.44 -4.53 5.81
CA VAL A 28 -8.06 -3.12 5.78
C VAL A 28 -6.59 -3.02 5.39
N LEU A 29 -6.31 -2.33 4.29
CA LEU A 29 -4.96 -2.14 3.76
C LEU A 29 -4.54 -0.69 3.97
N LEU A 30 -3.46 -0.47 4.71
CA LEU A 30 -2.94 0.87 4.99
C LEU A 30 -1.56 1.03 4.37
N ASP A 31 -1.49 1.87 3.35
CA ASP A 31 -0.25 2.21 2.68
C ASP A 31 0.41 3.39 3.38
N CYS A 32 1.58 3.14 3.97
CA CYS A 32 2.28 4.12 4.78
C CYS A 32 3.39 4.87 4.02
N ARG A 33 3.33 4.85 2.69
CA ARG A 33 4.29 5.57 1.86
C ARG A 33 3.81 7.00 1.61
N PRO A 34 4.70 7.86 1.10
CA PRO A 34 4.29 9.20 0.66
C PRO A 34 3.17 9.13 -0.39
N VAL A 35 2.34 10.16 -0.42
CA VAL A 35 1.17 10.19 -1.32
C VAL A 35 1.56 10.03 -2.80
N PHE A 36 2.72 10.51 -3.19
CA PHE A 36 3.21 10.38 -4.55
C PHE A 36 3.43 8.90 -4.93
N SER A 37 4.06 8.15 -4.04
CA SER A 37 4.29 6.71 -4.26
C SER A 37 2.97 5.94 -4.31
N PHE A 38 2.06 6.24 -3.39
CA PHE A 38 0.72 5.65 -3.38
C PHE A 38 -0.02 5.94 -4.70
N SER A 39 0.02 7.19 -5.16
CA SER A 39 -0.66 7.57 -6.39
C SER A 39 -0.10 6.86 -7.62
N SER A 40 1.19 6.56 -7.61
CA SER A 40 1.83 5.86 -8.72
C SER A 40 1.42 4.39 -8.81
N CYS A 41 1.42 3.70 -7.67
CA CYS A 41 1.05 2.29 -7.60
C CYS A 41 0.72 1.94 -6.16
N HIS A 42 -0.39 1.24 -5.94
CA HIS A 42 -0.76 0.73 -4.62
C HIS A 42 -1.61 -0.52 -4.74
N ILE A 43 -1.76 -1.26 -3.65
CA ILE A 43 -2.65 -2.43 -3.64
C ILE A 43 -4.10 -1.94 -3.71
N SER A 44 -4.90 -2.56 -4.57
CA SER A 44 -6.30 -2.17 -4.77
C SER A 44 -7.06 -2.14 -3.45
N GLY A 45 -7.76 -1.04 -3.21
CA GLY A 45 -8.52 -0.84 -1.98
C GLY A 45 -7.72 -0.31 -0.80
N ALA A 46 -6.42 -0.08 -0.94
CA ALA A 46 -5.60 0.47 0.13
C ALA A 46 -5.90 1.94 0.39
N VAL A 47 -5.78 2.32 1.65
CA VAL A 47 -5.89 3.72 2.09
C VAL A 47 -4.50 4.25 2.38
N ASN A 48 -4.18 5.41 1.87
CA ASN A 48 -2.88 6.03 2.11
C ASN A 48 -2.87 6.79 3.44
N ILE A 49 -1.88 6.48 4.26
CA ILE A 49 -1.60 7.20 5.49
C ILE A 49 -0.28 7.95 5.29
N ASN A 50 -0.38 9.21 4.95
CA ASN A 50 0.79 10.05 4.73
C ASN A 50 0.98 11.01 5.90
N LEU A 51 2.02 10.77 6.70
CA LEU A 51 2.37 11.63 7.82
C LEU A 51 3.51 12.58 7.40
N ALA A 52 3.16 13.64 6.69
CA ALA A 52 4.08 14.73 6.41
C ALA A 52 4.48 15.43 7.73
N SER A 53 5.55 16.21 7.70
CA SER A 53 6.21 16.74 8.91
C SER A 53 5.27 17.33 9.96
N VAL A 54 4.34 18.21 9.54
CA VAL A 54 3.42 18.86 10.47
C VAL A 54 2.43 17.85 11.04
N MET A 55 1.86 17.01 10.20
CA MET A 55 0.91 15.98 10.62
C MET A 55 1.55 14.97 11.56
N ARG A 56 2.82 14.60 11.27
CA ARG A 56 3.59 13.69 12.12
C ARG A 56 3.76 14.26 13.53
N LYS A 57 4.12 15.55 13.63
CA LYS A 57 4.26 16.19 14.93
C LYS A 57 2.95 16.20 15.71
N ARG A 58 1.84 16.49 15.05
CA ARG A 58 0.52 16.50 15.67
C ARG A 58 0.10 15.10 16.09
N PHE A 59 0.38 14.10 15.27
CA PHE A 59 0.08 12.71 15.56
C PHE A 59 0.89 12.22 16.78
N MET A 60 2.18 12.48 16.80
CA MET A 60 3.04 12.10 17.92
C MET A 60 2.67 12.83 19.21
N ALA A 61 2.16 14.04 19.11
CA ALA A 61 1.70 14.81 20.27
C ALA A 61 0.29 14.42 20.74
N GLY A 62 -0.35 13.44 20.07
CA GLY A 62 -1.70 13.01 20.41
C GLY A 62 -2.81 13.99 20.02
N LYS A 63 -2.50 15.00 19.22
CA LYS A 63 -3.48 16.01 18.80
C LYS A 63 -4.39 15.53 17.67
N ILE A 64 -3.95 14.55 16.92
CA ILE A 64 -4.75 13.84 15.91
C ILE A 64 -4.55 12.37 16.09
N GLY A 65 -5.56 11.57 15.80
CA GLY A 65 -5.52 10.12 15.88
C GLY A 65 -5.52 9.48 14.50
N LEU A 66 -5.31 8.17 14.46
CA LEU A 66 -5.34 7.42 13.22
C LEU A 66 -6.68 7.54 12.48
N PRO A 67 -7.86 7.51 13.14
CA PRO A 67 -9.12 7.70 12.43
C PRO A 67 -9.23 9.03 11.70
N ASP A 68 -8.55 10.08 12.18
CA ASP A 68 -8.54 11.38 11.51
C ASP A 68 -7.80 11.36 10.18
N LEU A 69 -6.92 10.38 9.99
CA LEU A 69 -6.10 10.22 8.79
C LEU A 69 -6.76 9.32 7.75
N ILE A 70 -7.77 8.56 8.15
CA ILE A 70 -8.44 7.60 7.29
C ILE A 70 -9.69 8.23 6.71
N SER A 71 -9.75 8.34 5.38
CA SER A 71 -10.89 8.95 4.71
C SER A 71 -12.05 7.97 4.49
N SER A 72 -11.78 6.67 4.45
CA SER A 72 -12.80 5.65 4.19
C SER A 72 -13.65 5.37 5.43
N PRO A 73 -14.98 5.63 5.38
CA PRO A 73 -15.87 5.32 6.51
C PRO A 73 -15.90 3.83 6.82
N HIS A 74 -15.83 2.98 5.80
CA HIS A 74 -15.83 1.53 5.97
C HIS A 74 -14.60 1.07 6.77
N CYS A 75 -13.41 1.56 6.39
CA CYS A 75 -12.18 1.24 7.13
C CYS A 75 -12.24 1.74 8.57
N LYS A 76 -12.77 2.96 8.80
CA LYS A 76 -12.94 3.47 10.16
C LYS A 76 -13.79 2.55 11.00
N THR A 77 -14.90 2.09 10.46
CA THR A 77 -15.81 1.19 11.18
C THR A 77 -15.14 -0.12 11.54
N LEU A 78 -14.40 -0.72 10.60
CA LEU A 78 -13.69 -1.97 10.86
C LEU A 78 -12.65 -1.82 11.97
N LEU A 79 -11.94 -0.68 11.98
CA LEU A 79 -10.90 -0.44 12.98
C LEU A 79 -11.45 -0.13 14.36
N GLN A 80 -12.59 0.55 14.43
CA GLN A 80 -13.20 0.96 15.70
C GLN A 80 -13.84 -0.20 16.46
N ASN A 81 -14.27 -1.23 15.76
CA ASN A 81 -14.97 -2.36 16.35
C ASN A 81 -14.04 -3.46 16.89
N GLY A 82 -12.81 -3.09 17.25
CA GLY A 82 -11.86 -4.05 17.80
C GLY A 82 -11.33 -5.03 16.78
N GLY A 83 -11.35 -4.64 15.51
CA GLY A 83 -10.72 -5.43 14.49
C GLY A 83 -11.48 -6.68 14.07
N SER A 84 -12.75 -6.53 13.74
CA SER A 84 -13.47 -7.64 13.10
C SER A 84 -12.87 -8.01 11.73
N GLY A 85 -12.03 -7.15 11.19
CA GLY A 85 -11.30 -7.39 9.95
C GLY A 85 -9.80 -7.56 10.18
N LYS A 86 -9.12 -8.06 9.19
CA LYS A 86 -7.66 -8.16 9.19
C LYS A 86 -7.07 -6.83 8.75
N VAL A 87 -6.16 -6.28 9.54
CA VAL A 87 -5.50 -5.01 9.24
C VAL A 87 -4.08 -5.28 8.80
N VAL A 88 -3.74 -4.82 7.61
CA VAL A 88 -2.40 -4.98 7.04
C VAL A 88 -1.82 -3.61 6.74
N VAL A 89 -0.62 -3.38 7.26
CA VAL A 89 0.14 -2.14 7.04
C VAL A 89 1.29 -2.48 6.11
N TYR A 90 1.58 -1.64 5.14
CA TYR A 90 2.72 -1.87 4.27
C TYR A 90 3.44 -0.57 3.91
N ASP A 91 4.69 -0.73 3.58
CA ASP A 91 5.56 0.31 3.06
C ASP A 91 6.17 -0.14 1.73
N GLU A 92 7.32 0.39 1.38
CA GLU A 92 7.97 0.10 0.11
C GLU A 92 8.48 -1.35 0.03
N SER A 93 9.27 -1.78 1.04
CA SER A 93 10.00 -3.04 0.92
C SER A 93 10.42 -3.69 2.24
N THR A 94 9.96 -3.22 3.38
CA THR A 94 10.39 -3.76 4.67
C THR A 94 10.03 -5.24 4.79
N THR A 95 11.01 -6.07 5.11
CA THR A 95 10.83 -7.52 5.32
C THR A 95 10.87 -7.90 6.79
N ASP A 96 11.68 -7.22 7.59
CA ASP A 96 11.86 -7.49 9.00
C ASP A 96 11.24 -6.35 9.83
N PRO A 97 10.20 -6.64 10.62
CA PRO A 97 9.58 -5.61 11.47
C PRO A 97 10.57 -4.91 12.39
N ASN A 98 11.59 -5.63 12.83
CA ASN A 98 12.60 -5.07 13.74
C ASN A 98 13.49 -4.04 13.06
N SER A 99 13.51 -3.99 11.73
CA SER A 99 14.25 -2.99 10.99
C SER A 99 13.53 -1.65 10.87
N LEU A 100 12.24 -1.59 11.25
CA LEU A 100 11.47 -0.35 11.19
C LEU A 100 11.95 0.62 12.28
N SER A 101 12.39 1.80 11.83
CA SER A 101 12.72 2.87 12.77
C SER A 101 11.46 3.39 13.46
N SER A 102 11.59 3.75 14.73
CA SER A 102 10.45 4.15 15.56
C SER A 102 9.72 5.41 15.09
N ASN A 103 10.31 6.19 14.21
CA ASN A 103 9.68 7.39 13.67
C ASN A 103 9.19 7.22 12.22
N THR A 104 9.23 6.02 11.67
CA THR A 104 8.63 5.76 10.35
C THR A 104 7.11 5.79 10.44
N THR A 105 6.46 6.15 9.34
CA THR A 105 4.99 6.17 9.29
C THR A 105 4.42 4.79 9.59
N ALA A 106 5.00 3.73 9.01
CA ALA A 106 4.53 2.36 9.25
C ALA A 106 4.59 1.99 10.74
N HIS A 107 5.68 2.30 11.42
CA HIS A 107 5.82 2.01 12.85
C HIS A 107 4.77 2.78 13.67
N LEU A 108 4.62 4.07 13.41
CA LEU A 108 3.65 4.92 14.13
C LEU A 108 2.22 4.42 13.94
N VAL A 109 1.87 4.01 12.73
CA VAL A 109 0.54 3.49 12.42
C VAL A 109 0.31 2.16 13.14
N ILE A 110 1.28 1.25 13.12
CA ILE A 110 1.16 -0.04 13.80
C ILE A 110 0.97 0.16 15.31
N MET A 111 1.75 1.06 15.91
CA MET A 111 1.61 1.34 17.33
C MET A 111 0.24 1.94 17.67
N ALA A 112 -0.28 2.83 16.81
CA ALA A 112 -1.60 3.41 17.01
C ALA A 112 -2.70 2.36 16.89
N LEU A 113 -2.60 1.46 15.92
CA LEU A 113 -3.55 0.36 15.74
C LEU A 113 -3.56 -0.57 16.95
N SER A 114 -2.39 -0.89 17.47
CA SER A 114 -2.26 -1.74 18.67
C SER A 114 -2.93 -1.08 19.88
N LYS A 115 -2.75 0.22 20.05
CA LYS A 115 -3.40 0.98 21.13
C LYS A 115 -4.93 1.01 20.99
N MET A 116 -5.44 0.91 19.77
CA MET A 116 -6.88 0.83 19.50
C MET A 116 -7.45 -0.58 19.68
N GLY A 117 -6.63 -1.55 20.06
CA GLY A 117 -7.05 -2.93 20.26
C GLY A 117 -7.02 -3.79 19.00
N ASN A 118 -6.42 -3.29 17.93
CA ASN A 118 -6.23 -4.07 16.71
C ASN A 118 -4.95 -4.90 16.78
N THR A 119 -4.84 -5.90 15.92
CA THR A 119 -3.63 -6.73 15.76
C THR A 119 -3.11 -6.57 14.34
N PRO A 120 -2.40 -5.46 14.06
CA PRO A 120 -1.94 -5.18 12.70
C PRO A 120 -0.86 -6.15 12.27
N LEU A 121 -0.85 -6.44 10.96
CA LEU A 121 0.17 -7.24 10.30
C LEU A 121 1.00 -6.37 9.39
N LEU A 122 2.31 -6.54 9.40
CA LEU A 122 3.18 -5.88 8.43
C LEU A 122 3.31 -6.77 7.20
N LEU A 123 3.08 -6.20 6.02
CA LEU A 123 3.26 -6.92 4.75
C LEU A 123 4.76 -7.11 4.50
N LYS A 124 5.20 -8.35 4.53
CA LYS A 124 6.59 -8.70 4.34
C LYS A 124 7.01 -8.43 2.90
N GLY A 125 8.06 -7.64 2.73
CA GLY A 125 8.54 -7.23 1.42
C GLY A 125 7.83 -6.01 0.82
N GLY A 126 6.79 -5.50 1.48
CA GLY A 126 6.06 -4.32 1.06
C GLY A 126 5.46 -4.41 -0.32
N ILE A 127 5.17 -3.25 -0.92
CA ILE A 127 4.58 -3.19 -2.26
C ILE A 127 5.55 -3.70 -3.33
N CYS A 128 6.86 -3.59 -3.11
CA CYS A 128 7.84 -4.07 -4.07
C CYS A 128 7.69 -5.56 -4.35
N GLU A 129 7.60 -6.37 -3.31
CA GLU A 129 7.41 -7.81 -3.48
C GLU A 129 5.99 -8.14 -3.93
N PHE A 130 5.00 -7.54 -3.29
CA PHE A 130 3.59 -7.80 -3.61
C PHE A 130 3.28 -7.44 -5.07
N GLY A 131 3.77 -6.30 -5.55
CA GLY A 131 3.52 -5.85 -6.92
C GLY A 131 4.15 -6.74 -7.97
N VAL A 132 5.27 -7.40 -7.66
CA VAL A 132 5.91 -8.36 -8.56
C VAL A 132 5.12 -9.67 -8.60
N LEU A 133 4.69 -10.15 -7.44
CA LEU A 133 4.01 -11.46 -7.33
C LEU A 133 2.53 -11.39 -7.69
N HIS A 134 1.87 -10.28 -7.42
CA HIS A 134 0.42 -10.12 -7.60
C HIS A 134 0.07 -8.79 -8.28
N PRO A 135 0.60 -8.53 -9.48
CA PRO A 135 0.37 -7.25 -10.15
C PRO A 135 -1.11 -6.97 -10.45
N SER A 136 -1.91 -8.01 -10.64
CA SER A 136 -3.36 -7.85 -10.90
C SER A 136 -4.14 -7.30 -9.72
N LEU A 137 -3.57 -7.38 -8.52
CA LEU A 137 -4.18 -6.83 -7.30
C LEU A 137 -3.69 -5.41 -7.00
N CYS A 138 -2.89 -4.82 -7.86
CA CYS A 138 -2.38 -3.47 -7.71
C CYS A 138 -3.02 -2.53 -8.72
N GLU A 139 -3.23 -1.29 -8.29
CA GLU A 139 -3.66 -0.19 -9.15
C GLU A 139 -2.44 0.65 -9.49
N VAL A 140 -2.25 0.90 -10.79
CA VAL A 140 -1.14 1.68 -11.30
C VAL A 140 -1.69 2.89 -12.04
N SER A 141 -1.23 4.08 -11.66
CA SER A 141 -1.59 5.30 -12.39
C SER A 141 -0.76 5.41 -13.65
N VAL A 142 -1.44 5.44 -14.79
CA VAL A 142 -0.78 5.56 -16.08
C VAL A 142 -0.84 7.02 -16.52
N THR A 143 0.32 7.64 -16.66
CA THR A 143 0.38 8.98 -17.22
C THR A 143 0.01 8.95 -18.71
N PRO A 144 -0.37 10.07 -19.31
CA PRO A 144 -0.64 10.11 -20.75
C PRO A 144 0.49 9.56 -21.60
N VAL A 145 1.74 9.85 -21.20
CA VAL A 145 2.91 9.34 -21.91
C VAL A 145 3.01 7.82 -21.80
N GLN A 146 2.86 7.29 -20.59
CA GLN A 146 2.90 5.85 -20.38
C GLN A 146 1.76 5.13 -21.09
N ARG A 147 0.59 5.75 -21.13
CA ARG A 147 -0.55 5.21 -21.86
C ARG A 147 -0.26 5.12 -23.35
N ALA A 148 0.34 6.15 -23.92
CA ALA A 148 0.72 6.16 -25.31
C ALA A 148 1.76 5.07 -25.61
N ILE A 149 2.75 4.90 -24.73
CA ILE A 149 3.77 3.86 -24.87
C ILE A 149 3.15 2.47 -24.81
N SER A 150 2.23 2.25 -23.87
CA SER A 150 1.56 0.97 -23.70
C SER A 150 0.69 0.62 -24.90
N ALA A 151 0.10 1.60 -25.53
CA ALA A 151 -0.75 1.38 -26.70
C ALA A 151 0.09 1.17 -27.96
N GLY A 152 1.23 1.80 -28.07
CA GLY A 152 2.05 1.82 -29.27
C GLY A 152 2.59 0.47 -29.71
N PRO A 153 3.19 -0.33 -28.84
CA PRO A 153 3.81 -1.59 -29.27
C PRO A 153 2.86 -2.64 -29.73
N ARG A 154 1.64 -2.41 -29.58
CA ARG A 154 0.79 -3.41 -29.98
C ARG A 154 0.61 -3.43 -31.40
N ALA A 155 1.29 -3.64 -32.12
CA ALA A 155 1.06 -3.57 -33.49
C ALA A 155 2.18 -3.19 -34.28
N THR A 156 2.11 -2.91 -34.01
CA THR A 156 2.79 -2.69 -34.57
C THR A 156 3.17 -2.53 -35.02
N THR A 157 3.16 -2.82 -35.43
CA THR A 157 3.74 -2.68 -35.89
C THR A 157 4.05 -2.31 -36.54
N PRO A 158 4.15 -2.42 -36.99
CA PRO A 158 4.68 -1.98 -37.61
C PRO A 158 4.87 -1.65 -38.23
N ASP A 159 4.81 -1.64 -38.27
CA ASP A 159 5.26 -1.27 -38.71
C ASP A 159 5.49 -0.85 -39.23
N CYS A 160 5.31 -0.94 -39.55
CA CYS A 160 5.77 -0.54 -39.91
C CYS A 160 5.92 -0.11 -40.44
N ASP A 161 5.82 -0.18 -40.59
CA ASP A 161 6.21 0.24 -41.03
C ASP A 161 6.36 0.74 -41.48
N LEU A 162 6.21 0.72 -41.66
CA LEU A 162 6.62 1.19 -42.05
C LEU A 162 6.87 1.67 -42.57
N GLY A 163 6.69 1.65 -42.79
CA GLY A 163 7.12 2.06 -43.26
C GLY A 163 7.05 2.63 -43.71
N ALA A 164 6.88 2.49 -43.87
CA ALA A 164 7.09 2.88 -44.12
C ALA A 164 7.02 3.58 -44.50
N ARG A 165 6.82 3.45 -44.43
CA ARG A 165 6.98 3.87 -44.59
C ARG A 165 7.19 4.45 -45.02
N VAL A 166 7.18 4.21 -45.16
CA VAL A 166 7.55 4.44 -45.65
C VAL A 166 7.66 4.94 -46.17
N VAL A 167 7.55 4.82 -46.38
CA VAL A 167 7.85 5.06 -47.00
C VAL A 167 7.92 5.54 -47.63
N SER A 168 7.84 5.58 -47.82
CA SER A 168 8.12 5.82 -48.41
C SER A 168 8.18 6.18 -48.97
N GLU A 169 8.16 6.15 -48.94
CA GLU A 169 8.41 6.25 -49.41
C GLU A 169 8.60 6.49 -49.88
N GLY A 170 8.00 6.59 -50.15
CA GLY A 170 8.53 6.31 -50.68
C GLY A 170 8.73 6.41 -50.83
#